data_f62e7f3bfddc89bb61bed0150ccecbe2
#
_entry.id   f62e7f3bfddc89bb61bed0150ccecbe2
#
_cell.length_a   1.000
_cell.length_b   1.000
_cell.length_c   1.000
_cell.angle_alpha   90.00
_cell.angle_beta   90.00
_cell.angle_gamma   90.00
#
_symmetry.space_group_name_H-M   'P 1'
#
loop_
_entity.id
_entity.type
_entity.pdbx_description
1 polymer ?
#
loop_
_entity_poly.entity_id
_entity_poly.type
_entity_poly.pdbx_seq_one_letter_code
_entity_poly.pdbx_strand_id
1 'polypeptide(L)'
;MKLPPGRGETILIVDDDDLVRPSAVSLIESLGYRVLSAGNGHDALEILRQSTRIDLLFTDLFMPGGMHGPQLVAEARRLRPELKVLYASGYLNYSVLRRGLDPGIQKVSKPYWPDELAAKLREVLESHTPVAENQ
;
A
#
# COMPACT_ATOMS: atom_id res chain seq x y z
N MET A 1 23.97 -4.27 8.22
CA MET A 1 22.82 -5.20 8.32
C MET A 1 22.06 -5.19 7.02
N LYS A 2 21.68 -6.32 6.54
CA LYS A 2 20.93 -6.40 5.31
C LYS A 2 19.45 -6.22 5.61
N LEU A 3 18.78 -5.46 4.75
CA LEU A 3 17.33 -5.34 4.85
C LEU A 3 16.68 -6.56 4.25
N PRO A 4 15.48 -6.96 4.73
CA PRO A 4 14.76 -8.06 4.10
C PRO A 4 14.48 -7.71 2.65
N PRO A 5 14.85 -8.53 1.69
CA PRO A 5 14.71 -8.17 0.29
C PRO A 5 13.36 -8.54 -0.29
N GLY A 6 13.00 -7.83 -1.33
CA GLY A 6 11.91 -8.26 -2.18
C GLY A 6 12.34 -9.43 -3.04
N ARG A 7 11.36 -10.15 -3.55
CA ARG A 7 11.59 -11.30 -4.40
C ARG A 7 10.92 -11.14 -5.75
N GLY A 8 10.87 -9.90 -6.21
CA GLY A 8 10.25 -9.62 -7.50
C GLY A 8 8.75 -9.44 -7.45
N GLU A 9 8.18 -9.37 -6.26
CA GLU A 9 6.75 -9.09 -6.14
C GLU A 9 6.46 -7.68 -6.67
N THR A 10 5.25 -7.46 -7.12
CA THR A 10 4.85 -6.19 -7.68
C THR A 10 4.04 -5.39 -6.65
N ILE A 11 4.51 -4.18 -6.39
CA ILE A 11 3.88 -3.27 -5.43
C ILE A 11 3.26 -2.12 -6.22
N LEU A 12 2.00 -1.82 -5.98
CA LEU A 12 1.36 -0.63 -6.53
C LEU A 12 1.40 0.45 -5.47
N ILE A 13 2.11 1.54 -5.73
CA ILE A 13 2.23 2.65 -4.81
C ILE A 13 1.23 3.73 -5.20
N VAL A 14 0.46 4.23 -4.25
CA VAL A 14 -0.47 5.32 -4.50
C VAL A 14 -0.20 6.43 -3.49
N ASP A 15 0.22 7.58 -4.00
CA ASP A 15 0.57 8.71 -3.17
C ASP A 15 0.26 9.96 -4.00
N ASP A 16 -0.57 10.86 -3.46
CA ASP A 16 -0.99 12.03 -4.21
C ASP A 16 0.06 13.14 -4.23
N ASP A 17 1.14 12.99 -3.49
CA ASP A 17 2.21 14.00 -3.47
C ASP A 17 3.21 13.67 -4.57
N ASP A 18 3.22 14.49 -5.61
CA ASP A 18 4.07 14.26 -6.75
C ASP A 18 5.56 14.38 -6.44
N LEU A 19 5.91 15.03 -5.34
CA LEU A 19 7.32 15.14 -4.94
C LEU A 19 7.76 13.94 -4.11
N VAL A 20 6.87 13.39 -3.32
CA VAL A 20 7.19 12.27 -2.45
C VAL A 20 7.11 10.93 -3.18
N ARG A 21 6.15 10.79 -4.08
CA ARG A 21 5.92 9.51 -4.76
C ARG A 21 7.17 8.94 -5.43
N PRO A 22 7.96 9.74 -6.18
CA PRO A 22 9.15 9.16 -6.80
C PRO A 22 10.17 8.61 -5.81
N SER A 23 10.27 9.23 -4.64
CA SER A 23 11.18 8.73 -3.61
C SER A 23 10.73 7.38 -3.08
N ALA A 24 9.43 7.21 -2.89
CA ALA A 24 8.89 5.93 -2.45
C ALA A 24 9.13 4.85 -3.51
N VAL A 25 8.93 5.20 -4.77
CA VAL A 25 9.18 4.26 -5.87
C VAL A 25 10.62 3.81 -5.85
N SER A 26 11.56 4.75 -5.77
CA SER A 26 12.98 4.42 -5.78
C SER A 26 13.38 3.54 -4.60
N LEU A 27 12.86 3.88 -3.44
CA LEU A 27 13.18 3.10 -2.25
C LEU A 27 12.70 1.66 -2.40
N ILE A 28 11.45 1.48 -2.80
CA ILE A 28 10.89 0.14 -2.87
C ILE A 28 11.53 -0.67 -4.00
N GLU A 29 11.86 -0.02 -5.11
CA GLU A 29 12.62 -0.70 -6.15
C GLU A 29 13.99 -1.16 -5.64
N SER A 30 14.63 -0.33 -4.85
CA SER A 30 15.94 -0.68 -4.31
C SER A 30 15.88 -1.86 -3.36
N LEU A 31 14.71 -2.14 -2.82
CA LEU A 31 14.53 -3.29 -1.94
C LEU A 31 14.26 -4.60 -2.69
N GLY A 32 14.16 -4.54 -4.02
CA GLY A 32 14.02 -5.76 -4.81
C GLY A 32 12.62 -6.03 -5.32
N TYR A 33 11.76 -5.01 -5.34
CA TYR A 33 10.39 -5.17 -5.82
C TYR A 33 10.21 -4.52 -7.19
N ARG A 34 9.20 -4.98 -7.90
CA ARG A 34 8.72 -4.28 -9.09
C ARG A 34 7.69 -3.27 -8.61
N VAL A 35 7.69 -2.09 -9.21
CA VAL A 35 6.83 -1.01 -8.74
C VAL A 35 6.01 -0.42 -9.88
N LEU A 36 4.73 -0.28 -9.62
CA LEU A 36 3.84 0.57 -10.43
C LEU A 36 3.36 1.66 -9.49
N SER A 37 3.04 2.83 -10.03
CA SER A 37 2.62 3.92 -9.17
C SER A 37 1.49 4.73 -9.78
N ALA A 38 0.73 5.36 -8.92
CA ALA A 38 -0.39 6.21 -9.31
C ALA A 38 -0.46 7.39 -8.35
N GLY A 39 -0.96 8.51 -8.84
CA GLY A 39 -1.09 9.72 -8.05
C GLY A 39 -2.47 9.88 -7.41
N ASN A 40 -3.40 8.99 -7.68
CA ASN A 40 -4.75 9.07 -7.12
C ASN A 40 -5.43 7.72 -7.22
N GLY A 41 -6.58 7.60 -6.56
CA GLY A 41 -7.28 6.33 -6.52
C GLY A 41 -7.83 5.88 -7.87
N HIS A 42 -8.29 6.82 -8.68
CA HIS A 42 -8.83 6.45 -9.99
C HIS A 42 -7.77 5.84 -10.88
N ASP A 43 -6.59 6.43 -10.91
CA ASP A 43 -5.49 5.89 -11.71
C ASP A 43 -5.05 4.55 -11.17
N ALA A 44 -5.04 4.41 -9.85
CA ALA A 44 -4.68 3.13 -9.23
C ALA A 44 -5.66 2.03 -9.63
N LEU A 45 -6.95 2.34 -9.63
CA LEU A 45 -7.96 1.34 -10.02
C LEU A 45 -7.81 0.95 -11.49
N GLU A 46 -7.45 1.92 -12.33
CA GLU A 46 -7.23 1.61 -13.73
C GLU A 46 -6.06 0.65 -13.91
N ILE A 47 -4.99 0.85 -13.14
CA ILE A 47 -3.85 -0.05 -13.17
C ILE A 47 -4.28 -1.45 -12.70
N LEU A 48 -5.08 -1.51 -11.65
CA LEU A 48 -5.57 -2.79 -11.14
C LEU A 48 -6.45 -3.53 -12.14
N ARG A 49 -7.19 -2.79 -12.98
CA ARG A 49 -8.02 -3.42 -14.00
C ARG A 49 -7.19 -3.98 -15.14
N GLN A 50 -6.07 -3.34 -15.45
CA GLN A 50 -5.28 -3.71 -16.62
C GLN A 50 -4.11 -4.61 -16.32
N SER A 51 -3.53 -4.51 -15.13
CA SER A 51 -2.32 -5.24 -14.85
C SER A 51 -2.59 -6.66 -14.49
N THR A 52 -1.67 -7.52 -14.83
CA THR A 52 -1.83 -8.93 -14.57
C THR A 52 -1.49 -9.29 -13.15
N ARG A 53 -0.49 -8.66 -12.57
CA ARG A 53 -0.03 -9.06 -11.24
C ARG A 53 0.24 -7.85 -10.37
N ILE A 54 -0.47 -7.76 -9.27
CA ILE A 54 -0.19 -6.81 -8.20
C ILE A 54 -0.25 -7.61 -6.91
N ASP A 55 0.84 -7.65 -6.17
CA ASP A 55 0.91 -8.44 -4.96
C ASP A 55 0.53 -7.65 -3.72
N LEU A 56 0.74 -6.34 -3.75
CA LEU A 56 0.45 -5.50 -2.60
C LEU A 56 0.13 -4.08 -3.06
N LEU A 57 -0.86 -3.49 -2.43
CA LEU A 57 -1.21 -2.08 -2.63
C LEU A 57 -0.65 -1.30 -1.44
N PHE A 58 0.25 -0.37 -1.72
CA PHE A 58 0.84 0.50 -0.70
C PHE A 58 0.31 1.90 -0.95
N THR A 59 -0.65 2.33 -0.15
CA THR A 59 -1.35 3.57 -0.40
C THR A 59 -1.36 4.48 0.81
N ASP A 60 -1.31 5.78 0.55
CA ASP A 60 -1.56 6.74 1.60
C ASP A 60 -2.95 6.51 2.17
N LEU A 61 -3.07 6.70 3.46
CA LEU A 61 -4.35 6.62 4.13
C LEU A 61 -5.21 7.83 3.81
N PHE A 62 -4.60 9.02 3.79
CA PHE A 62 -5.32 10.26 3.57
C PHE A 62 -4.84 10.92 2.28
N MET A 63 -5.76 11.15 1.34
CA MET A 63 -5.45 11.78 0.05
C MET A 63 -6.53 12.81 -0.24
N PRO A 64 -6.34 14.05 0.23
CA PRO A 64 -7.35 15.09 0.02
C PRO A 64 -7.53 15.39 -1.46
N GLY A 65 -8.73 15.78 -1.81
CA GLY A 65 -9.04 16.10 -3.20
C GLY A 65 -9.55 14.94 -4.01
N GLY A 66 -9.75 13.80 -3.39
CA GLY A 66 -10.24 12.64 -4.12
C GLY A 66 -10.54 11.49 -3.20
N MET A 67 -10.35 10.29 -3.74
CA MET A 67 -10.61 9.07 -3.00
C MET A 67 -9.50 8.84 -1.98
N HIS A 68 -9.86 8.66 -0.72
CA HIS A 68 -8.88 8.33 0.30
C HIS A 68 -8.54 6.84 0.27
N GLY A 69 -7.50 6.48 1.01
CA GLY A 69 -7.01 5.10 1.03
C GLY A 69 -8.06 4.04 1.29
N PRO A 70 -8.87 4.16 2.36
CA PRO A 70 -9.87 3.13 2.64
C PRO A 70 -10.90 2.97 1.54
N GLN A 71 -11.28 4.04 0.87
CA GLN A 71 -12.20 3.94 -0.26
C GLN A 71 -11.54 3.23 -1.43
N LEU A 72 -10.29 3.56 -1.70
CA LEU A 72 -9.55 2.89 -2.75
C LEU A 72 -9.43 1.39 -2.45
N VAL A 73 -9.10 1.04 -1.20
CA VAL A 73 -8.94 -0.35 -0.81
C VAL A 73 -10.25 -1.12 -0.99
N ALA A 74 -11.38 -0.51 -0.62
CA ALA A 74 -12.67 -1.17 -0.80
C ALA A 74 -12.92 -1.49 -2.27
N GLU A 75 -12.66 -0.53 -3.17
CA GLU A 75 -12.86 -0.75 -4.59
C GLU A 75 -11.84 -1.73 -5.14
N ALA A 76 -10.58 -1.63 -4.69
CA ALA A 76 -9.53 -2.52 -5.16
C ALA A 76 -9.84 -3.97 -4.81
N ARG A 77 -10.38 -4.21 -3.63
CA ARG A 77 -10.70 -5.56 -3.21
C ARG A 77 -11.93 -6.14 -3.90
N ARG A 78 -12.76 -5.29 -4.49
CA ARG A 78 -13.80 -5.80 -5.36
C ARG A 78 -13.20 -6.41 -6.63
N LEU A 79 -12.11 -5.82 -7.11
CA LEU A 79 -11.42 -6.33 -8.28
C LEU A 79 -10.50 -7.50 -7.93
N ARG A 80 -9.89 -7.44 -6.77
CA ARG A 80 -8.92 -8.45 -6.34
C ARG A 80 -9.13 -8.75 -4.86
N PRO A 81 -9.99 -9.70 -4.53
CA PRO A 81 -10.37 -9.95 -3.13
C PRO A 81 -9.20 -10.33 -2.23
N GLU A 82 -8.12 -10.87 -2.80
CA GLU A 82 -6.99 -11.31 -2.00
C GLU A 82 -5.85 -10.31 -1.97
N LEU A 83 -6.08 -9.11 -2.46
CA LEU A 83 -5.04 -8.10 -2.51
C LEU A 83 -4.58 -7.73 -1.11
N LYS A 84 -3.29 -7.74 -0.90
CA LYS A 84 -2.71 -7.32 0.36
C LYS A 84 -2.52 -5.83 0.36
N VAL A 85 -2.65 -5.21 1.51
CA VAL A 85 -2.68 -3.76 1.62
C VAL A 85 -1.79 -3.30 2.76
N LEU A 86 -1.01 -2.27 2.50
CA LEU A 86 -0.25 -1.58 3.52
C LEU A 86 -0.55 -0.09 3.38
N TYR A 87 -0.96 0.54 4.47
CA TYR A 87 -1.21 1.97 4.47
C TYR A 87 0.01 2.74 4.93
N ALA A 88 0.24 3.91 4.35
CA ALA A 88 1.21 4.87 4.87
C ALA A 88 0.42 6.03 5.45
N SER A 89 0.70 6.43 6.67
CA SER A 89 -0.10 7.47 7.29
C SER A 89 0.74 8.39 8.15
N GLY A 90 0.43 9.68 8.09
CA GLY A 90 0.93 10.63 9.04
C GLY A 90 0.16 10.47 10.34
N TYR A 91 0.75 10.91 11.42
CA TYR A 91 0.17 10.72 12.74
C TYR A 91 -1.25 11.28 12.85
N LEU A 92 -1.45 12.52 12.40
CA LEU A 92 -2.75 13.14 12.52
C LEU A 92 -3.76 12.53 11.56
N ASN A 93 -3.32 12.13 10.40
CA ASN A 93 -4.21 11.56 9.40
C ASN A 93 -4.81 10.24 9.88
N TYR A 94 -3.99 9.42 10.53
CA TYR A 94 -4.50 8.17 11.07
C TYR A 94 -5.56 8.45 12.14
N SER A 95 -5.31 9.43 13.01
CA SER A 95 -6.27 9.76 14.06
C SER A 95 -7.61 10.17 13.49
N VAL A 96 -7.61 10.91 12.38
CA VAL A 96 -8.83 11.38 11.76
C VAL A 96 -9.61 10.24 11.13
N LEU A 97 -8.92 9.35 10.46
CA LEU A 97 -9.58 8.32 9.64
C LEU A 97 -9.81 7.00 10.34
N ARG A 98 -9.25 6.80 11.51
CA ARG A 98 -9.23 5.46 12.12
C ARG A 98 -10.61 4.89 12.43
N ARG A 99 -11.62 5.73 12.56
CA ARG A 99 -12.96 5.25 12.88
C ARG A 99 -13.54 4.36 11.80
N GLY A 100 -13.15 4.59 10.57
CA GLY A 100 -13.66 3.79 9.47
C GLY A 100 -12.77 2.63 9.09
N LEU A 101 -11.75 2.33 9.90
CA LEU A 101 -10.81 1.28 9.56
C LEU A 101 -11.07 0.05 10.40
N ASP A 102 -10.83 -1.10 9.79
CA ASP A 102 -10.92 -2.36 10.51
C ASP A 102 -9.79 -2.45 11.52
N PRO A 103 -10.05 -3.08 12.66
CA PRO A 103 -8.96 -3.36 13.59
C PRO A 103 -7.96 -4.27 12.90
N GLY A 104 -6.74 -4.09 13.10
CA GLY A 104 -5.73 -4.95 12.51
C GLY A 104 -5.26 -4.57 11.14
N ILE A 105 -5.62 -3.38 10.65
CA ILE A 105 -5.05 -2.93 9.40
C ILE A 105 -3.55 -2.83 9.53
N GLN A 106 -2.86 -3.04 8.42
CA GLN A 106 -1.41 -2.90 8.39
C GLN A 106 -1.06 -1.50 7.95
N LYS A 107 -0.19 -0.85 8.70
CA LYS A 107 0.22 0.51 8.36
C LYS A 107 1.65 0.76 8.76
N VAL A 108 2.24 1.76 8.12
CA VAL A 108 3.54 2.29 8.48
C VAL A 108 3.39 3.79 8.61
N SER A 109 4.05 4.38 9.60
CA SER A 109 3.94 5.82 9.84
C SER A 109 4.89 6.60 8.98
N LYS A 110 4.47 7.78 8.55
CA LYS A 110 5.33 8.71 7.82
C LYS A 110 5.98 9.68 8.79
N PRO A 111 7.22 10.00 8.59
CA PRO A 111 8.14 9.42 7.61
C PRO A 111 8.57 8.03 8.04
N TYR A 112 8.71 7.13 7.08
CA TYR A 112 9.16 5.78 7.41
C TYR A 112 10.63 5.63 7.06
N TRP A 113 11.31 4.76 7.78
CA TRP A 113 12.71 4.47 7.53
C TRP A 113 12.81 3.25 6.61
N PRO A 114 13.86 3.15 5.82
CA PRO A 114 13.98 2.01 4.88
C PRO A 114 13.89 0.64 5.53
N ASP A 115 14.53 0.45 6.69
CA ASP A 115 14.48 -0.85 7.35
C ASP A 115 13.08 -1.15 7.91
N GLU A 116 12.40 -0.14 8.40
CA GLU A 116 11.04 -0.29 8.90
C GLU A 116 10.10 -0.67 7.77
N LEU A 117 10.20 0.02 6.64
CA LEU A 117 9.36 -0.29 5.50
C LEU A 117 9.68 -1.66 4.92
N ALA A 118 10.97 -2.01 4.81
CA ALA A 118 11.36 -3.30 4.28
C ALA A 118 10.79 -4.44 5.12
N ALA A 119 10.87 -4.31 6.44
CA ALA A 119 10.33 -5.34 7.33
C ALA A 119 8.82 -5.44 7.21
N LYS A 120 8.14 -4.31 7.13
CA LYS A 120 6.68 -4.30 7.06
C LYS A 120 6.18 -4.87 5.74
N LEU A 121 6.86 -4.58 4.65
CA LEU A 121 6.47 -5.15 3.36
C LEU A 121 6.56 -6.67 3.39
N ARG A 122 7.65 -7.23 3.96
CA ARG A 122 7.75 -8.69 4.04
C ARG A 122 6.67 -9.26 4.96
N GLU A 123 6.41 -8.61 6.07
CA GLU A 123 5.38 -9.08 6.99
C GLU A 123 4.03 -9.16 6.29
N VAL A 124 3.65 -8.13 5.57
CA VAL A 124 2.35 -8.09 4.90
C VAL A 124 2.29 -9.08 3.75
N LEU A 125 3.36 -9.14 2.95
CA LEU A 125 3.38 -10.05 1.80
C LEU A 125 3.33 -11.51 2.21
N GLU A 126 3.85 -11.83 3.37
CA GLU A 126 3.87 -13.22 3.84
C GLU A 126 2.70 -13.57 4.73
N SER A 127 1.82 -12.62 4.99
CA SER A 127 0.67 -12.90 5.84
C SER A 127 -0.43 -13.58 5.03
N HIS A 128 -1.34 -14.26 5.73
CA HIS A 128 -2.51 -14.81 5.08
C HIS A 128 -3.54 -13.73 4.85
N THR A 129 -4.27 -13.86 3.77
CA THR A 129 -5.38 -12.96 3.49
C THR A 129 -6.53 -13.31 4.42
N PRO A 130 -7.03 -12.37 5.20
CA PRO A 130 -8.04 -12.70 6.21
C PRO A 130 -9.34 -13.24 5.66
N VAL A 131 -9.65 -12.92 4.42
CA VAL A 131 -10.93 -13.27 3.86
C VAL A 131 -11.21 -14.73 3.90
N ALA A 132 -10.22 -15.54 3.66
CA ALA A 132 -10.46 -16.95 3.52
C ALA A 132 -10.74 -17.63 4.82
N GLU A 133 -10.35 -17.02 5.89
CA GLU A 133 -10.51 -17.70 7.08
C GLU A 133 -11.66 -17.37 7.83
N ASN A 134 -12.43 -16.49 7.36
CA ASN A 134 -13.49 -16.07 8.12
C ASN A 134 -14.60 -16.83 7.96
N GLN A 135 -14.53 -17.88 7.94
CA GLN A 135 -15.63 -18.50 7.72
C GLN A 135 -15.81 -19.48 8.58
#